data_a5a8d90edbeca6bf4a0f202edc93bbf1
#
_entry.id   a5a8d90edbeca6bf4a0f202edc93bbf1
#
_cell.length_a   1.000
_cell.length_b   1.000
_cell.length_c   1.000
_cell.angle_alpha   90.00
_cell.angle_beta   90.00
_cell.angle_gamma   90.00
#
_symmetry.space_group_name_H-M   'P 1'
#
loop_
_entity.id
_entity.type
_entity.pdbx_description
1 polymer ?
#
loop_
_entity_poly.entity_id
_entity_poly.type
_entity_poly.pdbx_seq_one_letter_code
_entity_poly.pdbx_strand_id
1 'polypeptide(L)'
;MTASDTRQTCDLQGPEGRLEAVLEKGEGTPTFCAIVCHPHPLFGGTMGNKVVTTLSRTCREAGGAVLRFNFRGVGKSQGAYSDGLGETEDLLAAEAWLSHAWPGLPLWLAGFSFGSFVAARGARILADNGRPARHLFLVAPPVHHYDFNSIDNTACPVTVVQSEDDEVVPAEDVFQWAVQTPLAPDLIRVPDAGHFFHGRLIPLAEVARSRLPGAL
;
A
#
# COMPACT_ATOMS: atom_id res chain seq x y z
N MET A 1 -18.18 26.13 1.13
CA MET A 1 -17.37 25.88 2.34
C MET A 1 -16.22 25.01 1.89
N THR A 2 -14.98 25.50 1.89
CA THR A 2 -13.80 24.73 1.48
C THR A 2 -13.52 23.69 2.54
N ALA A 3 -13.56 22.41 2.14
CA ALA A 3 -13.20 21.29 2.99
C ALA A 3 -11.80 21.54 3.60
N SER A 4 -11.71 21.52 4.90
CA SER A 4 -10.44 21.59 5.62
C SER A 4 -9.69 20.28 5.41
N ASP A 5 -8.88 20.25 4.37
CA ASP A 5 -8.02 19.13 4.01
C ASP A 5 -6.93 18.98 5.09
N THR A 6 -7.12 18.03 6.00
CA THR A 6 -6.18 17.82 7.11
C THR A 6 -5.06 16.90 6.65
N ARG A 7 -4.04 17.51 6.04
CA ARG A 7 -2.74 16.89 5.79
C ARG A 7 -1.78 17.30 6.91
N GLN A 8 -1.30 16.35 7.67
CA GLN A 8 -0.41 16.58 8.80
C GLN A 8 0.85 15.74 8.67
N THR A 9 2.02 16.36 8.82
CA THR A 9 3.26 15.60 9.03
C THR A 9 3.24 14.96 10.41
N CYS A 10 3.67 13.69 10.48
CA CYS A 10 3.68 12.92 11.72
C CYS A 10 5.12 12.52 12.07
N ASP A 11 5.44 12.56 13.36
CA ASP A 11 6.65 11.90 13.88
C ASP A 11 6.33 10.43 14.13
N LEU A 12 6.72 9.59 13.16
CA LEU A 12 6.59 8.15 13.25
C LEU A 12 7.93 7.55 13.65
N GLN A 13 7.96 6.84 14.78
CA GLN A 13 9.15 6.13 15.22
C GLN A 13 9.16 4.74 14.61
N GLY A 14 10.13 4.48 13.72
CA GLY A 14 10.42 3.17 13.18
C GLY A 14 11.51 2.44 13.96
N PRO A 15 11.83 1.18 13.60
CA PRO A 15 12.85 0.38 14.29
C PRO A 15 14.27 0.95 14.18
N GLU A 16 14.60 1.58 13.06
CA GLU A 16 15.92 2.20 12.83
C GLU A 16 15.92 3.72 12.98
N GLY A 17 14.92 4.27 13.65
CA GLY A 17 14.81 5.70 13.90
C GLY A 17 13.55 6.32 13.29
N ARG A 18 13.56 7.66 13.18
CA ARG A 18 12.38 8.40 12.73
C ARG A 18 12.09 8.12 11.25
N LEU A 19 10.82 7.91 10.94
CA LEU A 19 10.29 7.82 9.58
C LEU A 19 9.52 9.11 9.22
N GLU A 20 9.80 9.65 8.06
CA GLU A 20 9.06 10.78 7.48
C GLU A 20 7.68 10.31 7.04
N ALA A 21 6.63 10.81 7.68
CA ALA A 21 5.27 10.37 7.43
C ALA A 21 4.29 11.54 7.27
N VAL A 22 3.21 11.27 6.55
CA VAL A 22 2.09 12.18 6.34
C VAL A 22 0.78 11.43 6.61
N LEU A 23 0.02 11.96 7.54
CA LEU A 23 -1.36 11.56 7.79
C LEU A 23 -2.30 12.44 6.97
N GLU A 24 -3.22 11.82 6.26
CA GLU A 24 -4.28 12.49 5.50
C GLU A 24 -5.63 11.90 5.95
N LYS A 25 -6.59 12.76 6.26
CA LYS A 25 -7.96 12.34 6.55
C LYS A 25 -8.97 13.31 5.97
N GLY A 26 -10.15 12.81 5.64
CA GLY A 26 -11.30 13.62 5.27
C GLY A 26 -11.94 14.32 6.48
N GLU A 27 -13.05 14.98 6.23
CA GLU A 27 -13.88 15.57 7.29
C GLU A 27 -14.51 14.48 8.17
N GLY A 28 -14.66 14.78 9.44
CA GLY A 28 -15.31 13.89 10.41
C GLY A 28 -14.43 12.81 11.00
N THR A 29 -15.07 11.83 11.61
CA THR A 29 -14.40 10.66 12.23
C THR A 29 -14.12 9.62 11.16
N PRO A 30 -12.87 9.15 11.03
CA PRO A 30 -12.54 8.09 10.07
C PRO A 30 -13.34 6.80 10.34
N THR A 31 -13.71 6.10 9.28
CA THR A 31 -14.41 4.82 9.34
C THR A 31 -13.49 3.63 9.12
N PHE A 32 -12.28 3.87 8.63
CA PHE A 32 -11.22 2.89 8.44
C PHE A 32 -9.85 3.57 8.44
N CYS A 33 -8.80 2.78 8.61
CA CYS A 33 -7.42 3.18 8.45
C CYS A 33 -6.87 2.65 7.13
N ALA A 34 -5.94 3.39 6.50
CA ALA A 34 -5.21 2.91 5.34
C ALA A 34 -3.72 3.23 5.43
N ILE A 35 -2.89 2.32 4.91
CA ILE A 35 -1.45 2.56 4.70
C ILE A 35 -1.12 2.29 3.25
N VAL A 36 -0.37 3.21 2.62
CA VAL A 36 0.02 3.08 1.21
C VAL A 36 1.55 3.11 1.10
N CYS A 37 2.14 1.98 0.72
CA CYS A 37 3.57 1.76 0.59
C CYS A 37 4.08 2.20 -0.78
N HIS A 38 5.22 2.92 -0.79
CA HIS A 38 5.79 3.49 -2.01
C HIS A 38 6.70 2.50 -2.78
N PRO A 39 7.01 2.78 -4.08
CA PRO A 39 7.87 1.93 -4.88
C PRO A 39 9.32 1.97 -4.41
N HIS A 40 10.19 1.27 -5.14
CA HIS A 40 11.55 0.94 -4.73
C HIS A 40 12.39 2.15 -4.30
N PRO A 41 12.94 2.14 -3.07
CA PRO A 41 13.74 3.24 -2.51
C PRO A 41 14.92 3.66 -3.40
N LEU A 42 15.71 2.71 -3.87
CA LEU A 42 16.94 2.98 -4.63
C LEU A 42 16.67 3.45 -6.08
N PHE A 43 15.42 3.35 -6.55
CA PHE A 43 15.01 3.86 -7.87
C PHE A 43 14.15 5.12 -7.78
N GLY A 44 14.36 5.92 -6.73
CA GLY A 44 13.68 7.20 -6.52
C GLY A 44 12.25 7.08 -6.00
N GLY A 45 11.87 5.90 -5.49
CA GLY A 45 10.58 5.70 -4.83
C GLY A 45 10.45 6.54 -3.57
N THR A 46 9.31 7.23 -3.45
CA THR A 46 8.96 8.04 -2.27
C THR A 46 7.45 8.01 -2.04
N MET A 47 7.02 8.37 -0.84
CA MET A 47 5.60 8.55 -0.50
C MET A 47 4.88 9.60 -1.36
N GLY A 48 5.63 10.42 -2.13
CA GLY A 48 5.11 11.40 -3.08
C GLY A 48 4.82 10.85 -4.48
N ASN A 49 5.09 9.58 -4.76
CA ASN A 49 4.81 8.94 -6.04
C ASN A 49 3.33 9.11 -6.44
N LYS A 50 3.05 9.28 -7.74
CA LYS A 50 1.68 9.59 -8.23
C LYS A 50 0.69 8.45 -7.99
N VAL A 51 1.10 7.19 -8.09
CA VAL A 51 0.25 6.04 -7.75
C VAL A 51 -0.08 6.07 -6.26
N VAL A 52 0.93 6.24 -5.40
CA VAL A 52 0.77 6.31 -3.94
C VAL A 52 -0.17 7.45 -3.53
N THR A 53 0.05 8.65 -4.07
CA THR A 53 -0.80 9.81 -3.74
C THR A 53 -2.22 9.69 -4.30
N THR A 54 -2.40 8.99 -5.42
CA THR A 54 -3.73 8.70 -5.96
C THR A 54 -4.50 7.75 -5.04
N LEU A 55 -3.88 6.64 -4.62
CA LEU A 55 -4.49 5.69 -3.68
C LEU A 55 -4.81 6.36 -2.34
N SER A 56 -3.87 7.17 -1.80
CA SER A 56 -4.07 7.93 -0.56
C SER A 56 -5.28 8.87 -0.66
N ARG A 57 -5.35 9.65 -1.73
CA ARG A 57 -6.48 10.55 -1.97
C ARG A 57 -7.80 9.78 -2.05
N THR A 58 -7.82 8.65 -2.76
CA THR A 58 -9.02 7.81 -2.91
C THR A 58 -9.51 7.29 -1.55
N CYS A 59 -8.61 6.79 -0.71
CA CYS A 59 -8.94 6.33 0.64
C CYS A 59 -9.44 7.48 1.53
N ARG A 60 -8.78 8.64 1.49
CA ARG A 60 -9.20 9.83 2.25
C ARG A 60 -10.60 10.30 1.86
N GLU A 61 -10.88 10.41 0.54
CA GLU A 61 -12.19 10.82 0.02
C GLU A 61 -13.31 9.83 0.38
N ALA A 62 -12.96 8.56 0.62
CA ALA A 62 -13.88 7.53 1.12
C ALA A 62 -14.02 7.52 2.65
N GLY A 63 -13.47 8.50 3.36
CA GLY A 63 -13.59 8.62 4.82
C GLY A 63 -12.53 7.86 5.62
N GLY A 64 -11.40 7.51 5.01
CA GLY A 64 -10.29 6.86 5.68
C GLY A 64 -9.32 7.84 6.37
N ALA A 65 -8.66 7.38 7.44
CA ALA A 65 -7.42 7.95 7.94
C ALA A 65 -6.24 7.25 7.23
N VAL A 66 -5.51 7.99 6.41
CA VAL A 66 -4.51 7.43 5.49
C VAL A 66 -3.11 7.85 5.90
N LEU A 67 -2.24 6.89 6.15
CA LEU A 67 -0.83 7.12 6.44
C LEU A 67 0.02 6.77 5.21
N ARG A 68 0.82 7.73 4.76
CA ARG A 68 1.91 7.53 3.82
C ARG A 68 3.20 7.88 4.51
N PHE A 69 4.24 7.12 4.28
CA PHE A 69 5.55 7.38 4.86
C PHE A 69 6.65 7.01 3.87
N ASN A 70 7.81 7.58 4.07
CA ASN A 70 9.04 7.17 3.40
C ASN A 70 9.67 6.03 4.18
N PHE A 71 9.96 4.91 3.51
CA PHE A 71 10.73 3.81 4.09
C PHE A 71 12.10 4.29 4.59
N ARG A 72 12.72 3.50 5.45
CA ARG A 72 14.08 3.74 5.94
C ARG A 72 15.04 4.14 4.82
N GLY A 73 15.91 5.13 5.08
CA GLY A 73 16.87 5.65 4.11
C GLY A 73 16.30 6.55 3.00
N VAL A 74 14.99 6.82 2.97
CA VAL A 74 14.33 7.65 1.95
C VAL A 74 13.94 9.02 2.53
N GLY A 75 14.26 10.09 1.81
CA GLY A 75 13.91 11.46 2.20
C GLY A 75 14.49 11.82 3.56
N LYS A 76 13.63 12.10 4.55
CA LYS A 76 14.03 12.41 5.92
C LYS A 76 13.94 11.20 6.87
N SER A 77 13.60 10.02 6.36
CA SER A 77 13.59 8.79 7.15
C SER A 77 15.00 8.33 7.46
N GLN A 78 15.23 7.94 8.70
CA GLN A 78 16.51 7.38 9.16
C GLN A 78 16.65 5.91 8.73
N GLY A 79 17.83 5.32 8.97
CA GLY A 79 18.13 3.95 8.60
C GLY A 79 18.63 3.81 7.18
N ALA A 80 18.67 2.56 6.69
CA ALA A 80 19.14 2.20 5.36
C ALA A 80 18.24 1.12 4.74
N TYR A 81 18.18 1.11 3.40
CA TYR A 81 17.46 0.09 2.63
C TYR A 81 17.85 -1.33 3.04
N SER A 82 16.88 -2.20 3.20
CA SER A 82 17.03 -3.56 3.75
C SER A 82 16.22 -4.62 2.98
N ASP A 83 16.17 -4.48 1.67
CA ASP A 83 15.63 -5.46 0.71
C ASP A 83 14.21 -5.98 1.04
N GLY A 84 13.36 -5.11 1.58
CA GLY A 84 11.98 -5.39 1.94
C GLY A 84 11.79 -5.96 3.36
N LEU A 85 12.85 -6.44 4.01
CA LEU A 85 12.75 -6.97 5.36
C LEU A 85 12.54 -5.85 6.37
N GLY A 86 13.46 -4.90 6.40
CA GLY A 86 13.38 -3.74 7.27
C GLY A 86 12.21 -2.82 6.92
N GLU A 87 11.92 -2.64 5.64
CA GLU A 87 10.76 -1.84 5.19
C GLU A 87 9.43 -2.45 5.65
N THR A 88 9.38 -3.79 5.81
CA THR A 88 8.23 -4.46 6.43
C THR A 88 8.11 -4.12 7.92
N GLU A 89 9.23 -4.05 8.65
CA GLU A 89 9.22 -3.60 10.05
C GLU A 89 8.78 -2.13 10.18
N ASP A 90 9.19 -1.26 9.23
CA ASP A 90 8.73 0.13 9.17
C ASP A 90 7.20 0.20 8.96
N LEU A 91 6.66 -0.65 8.07
CA LEU A 91 5.21 -0.77 7.86
C LEU A 91 4.49 -1.21 9.14
N LEU A 92 5.02 -2.20 9.88
CA LEU A 92 4.41 -2.67 11.12
C LEU A 92 4.45 -1.59 12.21
N ALA A 93 5.51 -0.78 12.28
CA ALA A 93 5.56 0.38 13.17
C ALA A 93 4.51 1.44 12.78
N ALA A 94 4.34 1.68 11.49
CA ALA A 94 3.31 2.58 10.96
C ALA A 94 1.89 2.08 11.28
N GLU A 95 1.64 0.78 11.17
CA GLU A 95 0.38 0.15 11.53
C GLU A 95 0.11 0.30 13.03
N ALA A 96 1.08 -0.01 13.86
CA ALA A 96 0.93 0.11 15.32
C ALA A 96 0.61 1.55 15.75
N TRP A 97 1.26 2.54 15.13
CA TRP A 97 0.98 3.96 15.38
C TRP A 97 -0.45 4.32 14.98
N LEU A 98 -0.89 3.88 13.80
CA LEU A 98 -2.22 4.16 13.27
C LEU A 98 -3.32 3.48 14.09
N SER A 99 -3.12 2.22 14.49
CA SER A 99 -4.04 1.45 15.35
C SER A 99 -4.14 2.03 16.76
N HIS A 100 -3.07 2.65 17.26
CA HIS A 100 -3.11 3.38 18.55
C HIS A 100 -3.95 4.67 18.43
N ALA A 101 -3.83 5.39 17.31
CA ALA A 101 -4.57 6.62 17.08
C ALA A 101 -6.08 6.38 16.84
N TRP A 102 -6.41 5.26 16.21
CA TRP A 102 -7.80 4.85 15.89
C TRP A 102 -8.04 3.37 16.21
N PRO A 103 -8.22 3.03 17.49
CA PRO A 103 -8.40 1.63 17.91
C PRO A 103 -9.65 1.00 17.30
N GLY A 104 -9.49 -0.23 16.80
CA GLY A 104 -10.60 -1.04 16.29
C GLY A 104 -11.12 -0.69 14.89
N LEU A 105 -10.56 0.32 14.22
CA LEU A 105 -10.90 0.58 12.84
C LEU A 105 -10.29 -0.48 11.91
N PRO A 106 -11.01 -0.91 10.86
CA PRO A 106 -10.48 -1.85 9.87
C PRO A 106 -9.31 -1.23 9.12
N LEU A 107 -8.27 -2.02 8.84
CA LEU A 107 -7.07 -1.60 8.12
C LEU A 107 -7.16 -2.01 6.64
N TRP A 108 -6.94 -1.08 5.73
CA TRP A 108 -6.74 -1.29 4.31
C TRP A 108 -5.26 -1.07 3.98
N LEU A 109 -4.59 -2.11 3.49
CA LEU A 109 -3.18 -2.03 3.10
C LEU A 109 -3.05 -1.94 1.60
N ALA A 110 -2.19 -1.04 1.12
CA ALA A 110 -1.87 -0.93 -0.28
C ALA A 110 -0.37 -0.76 -0.50
N GLY A 111 0.10 -1.21 -1.66
CA GLY A 111 1.46 -0.98 -2.09
C GLY A 111 1.58 -0.90 -3.60
N PHE A 112 2.57 -0.13 -4.05
CA PHE A 112 2.92 -0.03 -5.47
C PHE A 112 4.33 -0.58 -5.71
N SER A 113 4.47 -1.45 -6.70
CA SER A 113 5.74 -2.07 -7.09
C SER A 113 6.43 -2.73 -5.88
N PHE A 114 7.65 -2.38 -5.52
CA PHE A 114 8.31 -2.82 -4.29
C PHE A 114 7.41 -2.69 -3.04
N GLY A 115 6.68 -1.57 -2.93
CA GLY A 115 5.76 -1.38 -1.82
C GLY A 115 4.64 -2.41 -1.74
N SER A 116 4.27 -3.08 -2.85
CA SER A 116 3.32 -4.18 -2.82
C SER A 116 3.89 -5.43 -2.17
N PHE A 117 5.19 -5.72 -2.33
CA PHE A 117 5.88 -6.78 -1.61
C PHE A 117 5.90 -6.52 -0.10
N VAL A 118 6.29 -5.30 0.29
CA VAL A 118 6.29 -4.88 1.71
C VAL A 118 4.88 -4.98 2.31
N ALA A 119 3.86 -4.50 1.60
CA ALA A 119 2.47 -4.56 2.05
C ALA A 119 1.98 -6.02 2.21
N ALA A 120 2.31 -6.89 1.27
CA ALA A 120 1.93 -8.30 1.31
C ALA A 120 2.60 -9.05 2.48
N ARG A 121 3.91 -8.83 2.72
CA ARG A 121 4.61 -9.37 3.88
C ARG A 121 4.04 -8.86 5.19
N GLY A 122 3.78 -7.55 5.28
CA GLY A 122 3.16 -6.96 6.45
C GLY A 122 1.77 -7.52 6.72
N ALA A 123 0.94 -7.70 5.70
CA ALA A 123 -0.38 -8.33 5.81
C ALA A 123 -0.29 -9.76 6.35
N ARG A 124 0.69 -10.56 5.87
CA ARG A 124 0.95 -11.91 6.38
C ARG A 124 1.30 -11.89 7.87
N ILE A 125 2.23 -11.05 8.29
CA ILE A 125 2.64 -10.95 9.70
C ILE A 125 1.48 -10.49 10.58
N LEU A 126 0.67 -9.55 10.12
CA LEU A 126 -0.53 -9.10 10.85
C LEU A 126 -1.55 -10.22 10.98
N ALA A 127 -1.76 -11.03 9.94
CA ALA A 127 -2.65 -12.19 9.97
C ALA A 127 -2.16 -13.24 10.98
N ASP A 128 -0.86 -13.57 10.99
CA ASP A 128 -0.25 -14.51 11.94
C ASP A 128 -0.38 -14.04 13.39
N ASN A 129 -0.42 -12.72 13.60
CA ASN A 129 -0.64 -12.11 14.92
C ASN A 129 -2.12 -11.91 15.28
N GLY A 130 -3.06 -12.49 14.51
CA GLY A 130 -4.49 -12.39 14.76
C GLY A 130 -5.12 -11.01 14.51
N ARG A 131 -4.43 -10.14 13.76
CA ARG A 131 -4.87 -8.79 13.40
C ARG A 131 -4.87 -8.58 11.88
N PRO A 132 -5.56 -9.42 11.09
CA PRO A 132 -5.51 -9.31 9.64
C PRO A 132 -6.01 -7.95 9.15
N ALA A 133 -5.43 -7.48 8.05
CA ALA A 133 -5.98 -6.35 7.33
C ALA A 133 -7.40 -6.67 6.83
N ARG A 134 -8.22 -5.66 6.60
CA ARG A 134 -9.55 -5.83 5.99
C ARG A 134 -9.45 -6.12 4.50
N HIS A 135 -8.41 -5.58 3.84
CA HIS A 135 -8.13 -5.76 2.42
C HIS A 135 -6.66 -5.48 2.12
N LEU A 136 -6.09 -6.22 1.18
CA LEU A 136 -4.75 -6.00 0.64
C LEU A 136 -4.85 -5.63 -0.85
N PHE A 137 -4.31 -4.46 -1.22
CA PHE A 137 -4.38 -3.92 -2.58
C PHE A 137 -2.98 -3.74 -3.16
N LEU A 138 -2.62 -4.55 -4.15
CA LEU A 138 -1.29 -4.62 -4.74
C LEU A 138 -1.31 -4.05 -6.16
N VAL A 139 -0.49 -3.05 -6.42
CA VAL A 139 -0.33 -2.45 -7.75
C VAL A 139 1.02 -2.81 -8.32
N ALA A 140 1.04 -3.45 -9.49
CA ALA A 140 2.23 -3.90 -10.19
C ALA A 140 3.22 -4.68 -9.29
N PRO A 141 2.81 -5.80 -8.66
CA PRO A 141 3.66 -6.54 -7.73
C PRO A 141 4.84 -7.19 -8.46
N PRO A 142 6.10 -6.93 -8.07
CA PRO A 142 7.29 -7.44 -8.75
C PRO A 142 7.59 -8.89 -8.35
N VAL A 143 6.69 -9.82 -8.72
CA VAL A 143 6.74 -11.24 -8.37
C VAL A 143 7.92 -12.00 -8.97
N HIS A 144 8.52 -11.47 -10.05
CA HIS A 144 9.72 -11.99 -10.68
C HIS A 144 11.00 -11.68 -9.90
N HIS A 145 10.94 -10.72 -8.98
CA HIS A 145 12.11 -10.21 -8.26
C HIS A 145 12.08 -10.52 -6.76
N TYR A 146 10.89 -10.53 -6.15
CA TYR A 146 10.70 -10.81 -4.72
C TYR A 146 9.91 -12.09 -4.50
N ASP A 147 10.20 -12.79 -3.39
CA ASP A 147 9.56 -14.04 -3.05
C ASP A 147 8.13 -13.84 -2.50
N PHE A 148 7.19 -13.64 -3.41
CA PHE A 148 5.75 -13.62 -3.09
C PHE A 148 5.22 -15.02 -2.77
N ASN A 149 5.92 -16.10 -3.14
CA ASN A 149 5.47 -17.47 -2.87
C ASN A 149 5.57 -17.83 -1.39
N SER A 150 6.44 -17.14 -0.64
CA SER A 150 6.50 -17.29 0.82
C SER A 150 5.31 -16.65 1.55
N ILE A 151 4.48 -15.87 0.83
CA ILE A 151 3.29 -15.20 1.37
C ILE A 151 2.07 -16.04 0.98
N ASP A 152 1.73 -17.02 1.78
CA ASP A 152 0.71 -18.02 1.47
C ASP A 152 -0.66 -17.71 2.11
N ASN A 153 -0.71 -16.79 3.07
CA ASN A 153 -1.94 -16.40 3.75
C ASN A 153 -1.87 -14.95 4.27
N THR A 154 -2.88 -14.15 4.00
CA THR A 154 -3.04 -12.80 4.55
C THR A 154 -4.32 -12.66 5.36
N ALA A 155 -5.13 -13.72 5.42
CA ALA A 155 -6.44 -13.78 6.08
C ALA A 155 -7.38 -12.62 5.68
N CYS A 156 -7.21 -12.06 4.48
CA CYS A 156 -8.06 -11.00 3.94
C CYS A 156 -8.15 -11.11 2.40
N PRO A 157 -9.19 -10.52 1.80
CA PRO A 157 -9.28 -10.38 0.35
C PRO A 157 -8.06 -9.63 -0.23
N VAL A 158 -7.56 -10.11 -1.37
CA VAL A 158 -6.45 -9.51 -2.09
C VAL A 158 -6.92 -9.06 -3.47
N THR A 159 -6.61 -7.82 -3.84
CA THR A 159 -6.76 -7.33 -5.22
C THR A 159 -5.40 -7.01 -5.79
N VAL A 160 -5.15 -7.47 -7.00
CA VAL A 160 -3.95 -7.16 -7.80
C VAL A 160 -4.37 -6.33 -9.01
N VAL A 161 -3.72 -5.19 -9.21
CA VAL A 161 -3.91 -4.36 -10.41
C VAL A 161 -2.60 -4.36 -11.18
N GLN A 162 -2.64 -4.90 -12.42
CA GLN A 162 -1.46 -5.02 -13.28
C GLN A 162 -1.72 -4.39 -14.64
N SER A 163 -0.79 -3.54 -15.09
CA SER A 163 -0.76 -3.07 -16.48
C SER A 163 -0.37 -4.21 -17.41
N GLU A 164 -1.07 -4.33 -18.55
CA GLU A 164 -0.71 -5.31 -19.58
C GLU A 164 0.58 -4.93 -20.33
N ASP A 165 0.90 -3.62 -20.33
CA ASP A 165 2.06 -3.03 -21.02
C ASP A 165 3.12 -2.53 -20.05
N ASP A 166 3.25 -3.19 -18.88
CA ASP A 166 4.22 -2.81 -17.86
C ASP A 166 5.63 -3.13 -18.33
N GLU A 167 6.45 -2.08 -18.49
CA GLU A 167 7.82 -2.16 -18.99
C GLU A 167 8.85 -2.47 -17.90
N VAL A 168 8.44 -2.55 -16.64
CA VAL A 168 9.30 -2.81 -15.47
C VAL A 168 9.01 -4.17 -14.86
N VAL A 169 7.74 -4.47 -14.65
CA VAL A 169 7.28 -5.74 -14.09
C VAL A 169 6.60 -6.55 -15.19
N PRO A 170 7.17 -7.69 -15.63
CA PRO A 170 6.58 -8.50 -16.67
C PRO A 170 5.16 -8.92 -16.31
N ALA A 171 4.18 -8.44 -17.07
CA ALA A 171 2.76 -8.64 -16.78
C ALA A 171 2.39 -10.13 -16.72
N GLU A 172 2.97 -10.93 -17.63
CA GLU A 172 2.71 -12.37 -17.71
C GLU A 172 3.15 -13.11 -16.43
N ASP A 173 4.26 -12.70 -15.82
CA ASP A 173 4.72 -13.30 -14.56
C ASP A 173 3.71 -13.04 -13.43
N VAL A 174 3.13 -11.83 -13.40
CA VAL A 174 2.08 -11.48 -12.42
C VAL A 174 0.80 -12.28 -12.69
N PHE A 175 0.43 -12.44 -13.96
CA PHE A 175 -0.77 -13.20 -14.33
C PHE A 175 -0.64 -14.68 -13.95
N GLN A 176 0.52 -15.28 -14.22
CA GLN A 176 0.79 -16.67 -13.84
C GLN A 176 0.83 -16.84 -12.33
N TRP A 177 1.51 -15.94 -11.62
CA TRP A 177 1.55 -15.96 -10.15
C TRP A 177 0.14 -15.83 -9.56
N ALA A 178 -0.68 -14.92 -10.06
CA ALA A 178 -2.03 -14.68 -9.53
C ALA A 178 -2.95 -15.91 -9.64
N VAL A 179 -2.74 -16.75 -10.65
CA VAL A 179 -3.49 -18.01 -10.83
C VAL A 179 -2.96 -19.12 -9.89
N GLN A 180 -1.66 -19.12 -9.57
CA GLN A 180 -1.00 -20.20 -8.82
C GLN A 180 -0.95 -19.95 -7.32
N THR A 181 -0.95 -18.68 -6.89
CA THR A 181 -0.82 -18.31 -5.48
C THR A 181 -2.03 -18.73 -4.66
N PRO A 182 -1.85 -19.28 -3.42
CA PRO A 182 -2.95 -19.57 -2.51
C PRO A 182 -3.71 -18.33 -2.04
N LEU A 183 -3.18 -17.13 -2.27
CA LEU A 183 -3.87 -15.87 -1.95
C LEU A 183 -5.12 -15.64 -2.81
N ALA A 184 -5.24 -16.31 -3.96
CA ALA A 184 -6.37 -16.23 -4.89
C ALA A 184 -6.87 -14.78 -5.14
N PRO A 185 -5.97 -13.88 -5.60
CA PRO A 185 -6.30 -12.47 -5.73
C PRO A 185 -7.34 -12.21 -6.82
N ASP A 186 -8.17 -11.19 -6.63
CA ASP A 186 -8.94 -10.59 -7.71
C ASP A 186 -8.00 -9.80 -8.61
N LEU A 187 -7.71 -10.35 -9.79
CA LEU A 187 -6.74 -9.77 -10.74
C LEU A 187 -7.44 -8.83 -11.72
N ILE A 188 -7.08 -7.57 -11.66
CA ILE A 188 -7.55 -6.52 -12.57
C ILE A 188 -6.43 -6.17 -13.55
N ARG A 189 -6.66 -6.43 -14.84
CA ARG A 189 -5.76 -6.07 -15.94
C ARG A 189 -6.13 -4.69 -16.48
N VAL A 190 -5.14 -3.84 -16.68
CA VAL A 190 -5.34 -2.48 -17.19
C VAL A 190 -4.52 -2.30 -18.46
N PRO A 191 -5.16 -2.14 -19.62
CA PRO A 191 -4.44 -1.92 -20.88
C PRO A 191 -3.86 -0.49 -20.95
N ASP A 192 -2.82 -0.31 -21.73
CA ASP A 192 -2.17 0.98 -22.05
C ASP A 192 -1.83 1.84 -20.82
N ALA A 193 -1.36 1.23 -19.74
CA ALA A 193 -1.09 1.96 -18.48
C ALA A 193 0.40 2.16 -18.20
N GLY A 194 1.28 1.27 -18.68
CA GLY A 194 2.68 1.20 -18.28
C GLY A 194 2.84 1.00 -16.78
N HIS A 195 4.08 0.90 -16.30
CA HIS A 195 4.36 0.66 -14.87
C HIS A 195 3.80 1.74 -13.95
N PHE A 196 3.90 3.01 -14.36
CA PHE A 196 3.52 4.15 -13.53
C PHE A 196 2.06 4.61 -13.71
N PHE A 197 1.25 3.86 -14.44
CA PHE A 197 -0.17 4.16 -14.71
C PHE A 197 -0.38 5.57 -15.29
N HIS A 198 0.53 6.02 -16.16
CA HIS A 198 0.42 7.32 -16.82
C HIS A 198 -0.86 7.36 -17.68
N GLY A 199 -1.70 8.37 -17.45
CA GLY A 199 -3.01 8.49 -18.12
C GLY A 199 -4.08 7.51 -17.61
N ARG A 200 -3.76 6.59 -16.69
CA ARG A 200 -4.67 5.56 -16.15
C ARG A 200 -4.87 5.64 -14.62
N LEU A 201 -4.46 6.74 -13.99
CA LEU A 201 -4.65 6.92 -12.54
C LEU A 201 -6.13 7.03 -12.12
N ILE A 202 -7.02 7.49 -13.02
CA ILE A 202 -8.47 7.54 -12.74
C ILE A 202 -9.05 6.13 -12.68
N PRO A 203 -8.89 5.25 -13.70
CA PRO A 203 -9.30 3.85 -13.59
C PRO A 203 -8.71 3.13 -12.36
N LEU A 204 -7.44 3.35 -12.03
CA LEU A 204 -6.83 2.79 -10.82
C LEU A 204 -7.56 3.25 -9.55
N ALA A 205 -7.90 4.53 -9.46
CA ALA A 205 -8.64 5.09 -8.32
C ALA A 205 -10.06 4.49 -8.21
N GLU A 206 -10.74 4.25 -9.32
CA GLU A 206 -12.07 3.63 -9.38
C GLU A 206 -12.02 2.18 -8.88
N VAL A 207 -11.04 1.39 -9.34
CA VAL A 207 -10.81 0.03 -8.82
C VAL A 207 -10.53 0.07 -7.33
N ALA A 208 -9.64 0.93 -6.86
CA ALA A 208 -9.34 1.06 -5.43
C ALA A 208 -10.59 1.43 -4.63
N ARG A 209 -11.37 2.41 -5.09
CA ARG A 209 -12.62 2.85 -4.43
C ARG A 209 -13.61 1.71 -4.25
N SER A 210 -13.76 0.83 -5.24
CA SER A 210 -14.68 -0.31 -5.18
C SER A 210 -14.27 -1.39 -4.16
N ARG A 211 -13.07 -1.31 -3.59
CA ARG A 211 -12.53 -2.24 -2.58
C ARG A 211 -12.45 -1.63 -1.18
N LEU A 212 -12.83 -0.37 -1.03
CA LEU A 212 -12.81 0.32 0.27
C LEU A 212 -14.06 -0.03 1.10
N PRO A 213 -13.97 0.06 2.44
CA PRO A 213 -15.14 -0.12 3.31
C PRO A 213 -16.25 0.87 2.95
N GLY A 214 -17.48 0.35 2.82
CA GLY A 214 -18.66 1.18 2.48
C GLY A 214 -18.84 1.48 0.99
N ALA A 215 -18.04 0.91 0.10
CA ALA A 215 -18.36 0.90 -1.33
C ALA A 215 -19.57 0.00 -1.57
N LEU A 216 -20.67 0.60 -2.04
CA LEU A 216 -21.89 -0.07 -2.54
C LEU A 216 -21.80 -0.20 -4.05
#